data_05a726106fb78846031f0695fbc7914a
#
_entry.id   05a726106fb78846031f0695fbc7914a
#
_cell.length_a   1.000
_cell.length_b   1.000
_cell.length_c   1.000
_cell.angle_alpha   90.00
_cell.angle_beta   90.00
_cell.angle_gamma   90.00
#
_symmetry.space_group_name_H-M   'P 1'
#
loop_
_entity.id
_entity.type
_entity.pdbx_description
1 polymer ?
#
loop_
_entity_poly.entity_id
_entity_poly.type
_entity_poly.pdbx_seq_one_letter_code
_entity_poly.pdbx_strand_id
1 'polypeptide(L)'
;PDVNFYAQFGYIPFAWHDEYRLPWIDAGIPAPIHETTAEEMLKIYSAFSADYIGMMARTEADMENYIEEARVTGGFAYSDGKAYALLNETDYGADIYELAGADTAGLLSSLAEEFGALTFRLPRDTIPSLPAMRTGEIMFSMICPLNEDILLENTGAQTTEELASGEYGRVCTLEFC
;
A
#
# COMPACT_ATOMS: atom_id res chain seq x y z
N PRO A 1 -9.25 -9.99 8.27
CA PRO A 1 -9.22 -10.76 9.54
C PRO A 1 -10.50 -10.48 10.36
N ASP A 2 -10.92 -11.46 11.18
CA ASP A 2 -12.04 -11.25 12.11
C ASP A 2 -11.54 -10.45 13.31
N VAL A 3 -11.90 -9.16 13.34
CA VAL A 3 -11.47 -8.21 14.39
C VAL A 3 -11.86 -8.71 15.78
N ASN A 4 -13.05 -9.29 15.93
CA ASN A 4 -13.53 -9.75 17.23
C ASN A 4 -12.76 -10.97 17.73
N PHE A 5 -12.33 -11.85 16.81
CA PHE A 5 -11.49 -12.98 17.16
C PHE A 5 -10.11 -12.54 17.65
N TYR A 6 -9.47 -11.62 16.96
CA TYR A 6 -8.13 -11.16 17.33
C TYR A 6 -8.13 -10.19 18.53
N ALA A 7 -9.20 -9.41 18.72
CA ALA A 7 -9.30 -8.49 19.86
C ALA A 7 -9.21 -9.20 21.22
N GLN A 8 -9.71 -10.44 21.34
CA GLN A 8 -9.59 -11.22 22.57
C GLN A 8 -8.14 -11.58 22.96
N PHE A 9 -7.19 -11.44 22.04
CA PHE A 9 -5.76 -11.66 22.26
C PHE A 9 -4.96 -10.35 22.36
N GLY A 10 -5.64 -9.20 22.50
CA GLY A 10 -5.01 -7.90 22.64
C GLY A 10 -4.61 -7.24 21.31
N TYR A 11 -5.09 -7.75 20.18
CA TYR A 11 -4.88 -7.09 18.90
C TYR A 11 -5.87 -5.93 18.72
N ILE A 12 -5.37 -4.82 18.22
CA ILE A 12 -6.18 -3.66 17.83
C ILE A 12 -6.09 -3.39 16.33
N PRO A 13 -7.14 -2.88 15.67
CA PRO A 13 -7.05 -2.39 14.30
C PRO A 13 -5.95 -1.33 14.19
N PHE A 14 -5.08 -1.45 13.19
CA PHE A 14 -3.93 -0.55 13.11
C PHE A 14 -3.88 0.23 11.81
N ALA A 15 -3.79 -0.41 10.67
CA ALA A 15 -3.72 0.30 9.41
C ALA A 15 -5.03 0.17 8.62
N TRP A 16 -5.54 1.29 8.16
CA TRP A 16 -6.73 1.39 7.33
C TRP A 16 -6.36 1.96 5.98
N HIS A 17 -6.90 1.38 4.93
CA HIS A 17 -6.75 1.86 3.56
C HIS A 17 -8.10 2.19 2.96
N ASP A 18 -8.11 3.24 2.16
CA ASP A 18 -9.22 3.54 1.25
C ASP A 18 -9.01 2.76 -0.04
N GLU A 19 -10.05 2.08 -0.49
CA GLU A 19 -10.06 1.40 -1.78
C GLU A 19 -10.62 2.33 -2.85
N TYR A 20 -9.94 2.37 -3.99
CA TYR A 20 -10.28 3.21 -5.13
C TYR A 20 -10.44 2.38 -6.39
N ARG A 21 -11.32 2.84 -7.26
CA ARG A 21 -11.45 2.36 -8.63
C ARG A 21 -11.18 3.49 -9.61
N LEU A 22 -10.20 3.29 -10.48
CA LEU A 22 -9.88 4.18 -11.59
C LEU A 22 -10.44 3.56 -12.88
N PRO A 23 -11.42 4.18 -13.55
CA PRO A 23 -11.85 3.74 -14.87
C PRO A 23 -10.73 4.00 -15.90
N TRP A 24 -10.64 3.19 -16.92
CA TRP A 24 -9.65 3.33 -17.99
C TRP A 24 -9.79 4.62 -18.81
N ILE A 25 -10.97 5.22 -18.81
CA ILE A 25 -11.26 6.47 -19.53
C ILE A 25 -10.78 7.65 -18.68
N ASP A 26 -9.99 8.54 -19.28
CA ASP A 26 -9.46 9.76 -18.66
C ASP A 26 -8.56 9.51 -17.43
N ALA A 27 -7.78 8.45 -17.47
CA ALA A 27 -6.88 8.09 -16.38
C ALA A 27 -5.70 9.07 -16.16
N GLY A 28 -5.61 10.18 -16.90
CA GLY A 28 -4.56 11.19 -16.74
C GLY A 28 -3.47 11.13 -17.80
N ILE A 29 -2.28 11.60 -17.48
CA ILE A 29 -1.13 11.60 -18.40
C ILE A 29 -0.23 10.41 -18.06
N PRO A 30 -0.06 9.43 -18.97
CA PRO A 30 0.77 8.27 -18.72
C PRO A 30 2.26 8.65 -18.63
N ALA A 31 3.00 7.93 -17.78
CA ALA A 31 4.44 7.95 -17.71
C ALA A 31 5.01 6.68 -18.38
N PRO A 32 6.22 6.69 -18.92
CA PRO A 32 6.86 5.46 -19.34
C PRO A 32 6.99 4.47 -18.19
N ILE A 33 6.48 3.24 -18.36
CA ILE A 33 6.58 2.18 -17.37
C ILE A 33 7.49 1.04 -17.87
N HIS A 34 8.04 0.30 -16.91
CA HIS A 34 8.88 -0.88 -17.17
C HIS A 34 8.70 -1.89 -16.04
N GLU A 35 9.06 -3.15 -16.30
CA GLU A 35 9.18 -4.13 -15.22
C GLU A 35 10.24 -3.65 -14.22
N THR A 36 9.87 -3.56 -12.95
CA THR A 36 10.75 -3.06 -11.90
C THR A 36 11.79 -4.09 -11.47
N THR A 37 12.87 -3.61 -10.87
CA THR A 37 13.89 -4.44 -10.21
C THR A 37 13.77 -4.32 -8.70
N ALA A 38 14.32 -5.31 -7.98
CA ALA A 38 14.33 -5.31 -6.51
C ALA A 38 15.04 -4.06 -5.93
N GLU A 39 16.16 -3.66 -6.53
CA GLU A 39 16.91 -2.45 -6.15
C GLU A 39 16.06 -1.18 -6.30
N GLU A 40 15.38 -1.01 -7.44
CA GLU A 40 14.52 0.14 -7.69
C GLU A 40 13.33 0.16 -6.76
N MET A 41 12.67 -0.99 -6.58
CA MET A 41 11.55 -1.18 -5.68
C MET A 41 11.92 -0.81 -4.24
N LEU A 42 13.07 -1.31 -3.76
CA LEU A 42 13.57 -1.01 -2.41
C LEU A 42 13.85 0.49 -2.22
N LYS A 43 14.43 1.13 -3.23
CA LYS A 43 14.71 2.57 -3.17
C LYS A 43 13.41 3.40 -3.05
N ILE A 44 12.41 3.07 -3.87
CA ILE A 44 11.11 3.76 -3.83
C ILE A 44 10.41 3.48 -2.50
N TYR A 45 10.38 2.21 -2.08
CA TYR A 45 9.77 1.79 -0.82
C TYR A 45 10.40 2.50 0.39
N SER A 46 11.74 2.55 0.45
CA SER A 46 12.46 3.18 1.57
C SER A 46 12.16 4.67 1.69
N ALA A 47 12.02 5.36 0.56
CA ALA A 47 11.62 6.76 0.56
C ALA A 47 10.16 6.95 0.98
N PHE A 48 9.25 6.08 0.49
CA PHE A 48 7.83 6.11 0.82
C PHE A 48 7.59 5.76 2.29
N SER A 49 8.21 4.69 2.79
CA SER A 49 7.98 4.17 4.14
C SER A 49 8.45 5.11 5.25
N ALA A 50 9.39 6.01 4.96
CA ALA A 50 9.90 6.98 5.92
C ALA A 50 8.81 7.96 6.45
N ASP A 51 7.74 8.16 5.69
CA ASP A 51 6.65 9.05 6.03
C ASP A 51 5.51 8.36 6.84
N TYR A 52 5.66 7.06 7.13
CA TYR A 52 4.59 6.28 7.75
C TYR A 52 5.06 5.49 8.99
N ILE A 53 4.15 5.38 9.97
CA ILE A 53 4.30 4.49 11.12
C ILE A 53 3.71 3.12 10.74
N GLY A 54 4.41 2.05 11.11
CA GLY A 54 3.95 0.67 10.91
C GLY A 54 4.51 -0.02 9.66
N MET A 55 5.28 0.71 8.85
CA MET A 55 5.96 0.09 7.71
C MET A 55 7.14 -0.76 8.18
N MET A 56 7.23 -1.98 7.67
CA MET A 56 8.35 -2.86 7.96
C MET A 56 9.60 -2.45 7.19
N ALA A 57 10.77 -2.57 7.81
CA ALA A 57 12.02 -2.45 7.08
C ALA A 57 12.18 -3.64 6.14
N ARG A 58 12.41 -3.39 4.87
CA ARG A 58 12.62 -4.41 3.84
C ARG A 58 14.05 -4.39 3.33
N THR A 59 14.48 -5.53 2.83
CA THR A 59 15.77 -5.71 2.15
C THR A 59 15.56 -5.95 0.65
N GLU A 60 16.63 -5.90 -0.13
CA GLU A 60 16.57 -6.24 -1.55
C GLU A 60 16.09 -7.68 -1.78
N ALA A 61 16.50 -8.61 -0.91
CA ALA A 61 16.03 -10.00 -0.97
C ALA A 61 14.51 -10.12 -0.72
N ASP A 62 13.94 -9.29 0.16
CA ASP A 62 12.49 -9.23 0.34
C ASP A 62 11.80 -8.75 -0.94
N MET A 63 12.35 -7.72 -1.60
CA MET A 63 11.79 -7.22 -2.87
C MET A 63 11.90 -8.24 -4.00
N GLU A 64 13.01 -9.00 -4.07
CA GLU A 64 13.14 -10.13 -5.01
C GLU A 64 12.04 -11.16 -4.79
N ASN A 65 11.75 -11.50 -3.52
CA ASN A 65 10.70 -12.44 -3.18
C ASN A 65 9.30 -11.92 -3.60
N TYR A 66 8.99 -10.64 -3.38
CA TYR A 66 7.70 -10.06 -3.80
C TYR A 66 7.54 -10.06 -5.32
N ILE A 67 8.59 -9.73 -6.08
CA ILE A 67 8.56 -9.80 -7.54
C ILE A 67 8.35 -11.24 -8.02
N GLU A 68 9.04 -12.20 -7.41
CA GLU A 68 8.90 -13.62 -7.76
C GLU A 68 7.52 -14.15 -7.38
N GLU A 69 6.98 -13.77 -6.23
CA GLU A 69 5.63 -14.14 -5.82
C GLU A 69 4.59 -13.59 -6.80
N ALA A 70 4.72 -12.32 -7.23
CA ALA A 70 3.88 -11.76 -8.27
C ALA A 70 3.92 -12.60 -9.55
N ARG A 71 5.11 -12.98 -10.04
CA ARG A 71 5.27 -13.80 -11.24
C ARG A 71 4.64 -15.19 -11.09
N VAL A 72 4.86 -15.85 -9.97
CA VAL A 72 4.33 -17.21 -9.71
C VAL A 72 2.80 -17.21 -9.67
N THR A 73 2.20 -16.14 -9.19
CA THR A 73 0.74 -15.97 -9.15
C THR A 73 0.15 -15.43 -10.46
N GLY A 74 0.98 -15.19 -11.47
CA GLY A 74 0.54 -14.63 -12.78
C GLY A 74 0.35 -13.12 -12.77
N GLY A 75 0.91 -12.45 -11.78
CA GLY A 75 0.90 -11.00 -11.68
C GLY A 75 2.17 -10.34 -12.22
N PHE A 76 2.25 -9.05 -12.03
CA PHE A 76 3.30 -8.18 -12.57
C PHE A 76 3.82 -7.20 -11.53
N ALA A 77 5.05 -6.74 -11.74
CA ALA A 77 5.71 -5.70 -10.97
C ALA A 77 6.18 -4.58 -11.90
N TYR A 78 5.55 -3.42 -11.86
CA TYR A 78 5.86 -2.28 -12.72
C TYR A 78 6.31 -1.05 -11.93
N SER A 79 7.14 -0.22 -12.56
CA SER A 79 7.60 1.07 -12.05
C SER A 79 7.64 2.13 -13.15
N ASP A 80 7.51 3.41 -12.78
CA ASP A 80 7.82 4.58 -13.60
C ASP A 80 9.06 5.33 -13.09
N GLY A 81 9.81 4.73 -12.16
CA GLY A 81 10.97 5.32 -11.50
C GLY A 81 10.67 6.22 -10.30
N LYS A 82 9.38 6.55 -10.04
CA LYS A 82 8.92 7.35 -8.90
C LYS A 82 7.99 6.58 -7.97
N ALA A 83 7.28 5.63 -8.54
CA ALA A 83 6.38 4.73 -7.87
C ALA A 83 6.52 3.32 -8.45
N TYR A 84 6.09 2.31 -7.69
CA TYR A 84 5.92 0.95 -8.19
C TYR A 84 4.56 0.38 -7.81
N ALA A 85 4.13 -0.61 -8.58
CA ALA A 85 2.93 -1.37 -8.32
C ALA A 85 3.18 -2.87 -8.48
N LEU A 86 2.65 -3.66 -7.54
CA LEU A 86 2.46 -5.09 -7.68
C LEU A 86 0.98 -5.33 -7.97
N LEU A 87 0.68 -6.06 -9.03
CA LEU A 87 -0.70 -6.21 -9.51
C LEU A 87 -0.98 -7.59 -10.07
N ASN A 88 -2.25 -7.96 -10.05
CA ASN A 88 -2.79 -9.11 -10.76
C ASN A 88 -3.77 -8.63 -11.83
N GLU A 89 -3.67 -9.21 -13.02
CA GLU A 89 -4.66 -8.99 -14.07
C GLU A 89 -5.99 -9.66 -13.69
N THR A 90 -7.10 -9.01 -14.06
CA THR A 90 -8.45 -9.49 -13.83
C THR A 90 -9.24 -9.45 -15.15
N ASP A 91 -10.41 -10.06 -15.20
CA ASP A 91 -11.28 -10.06 -16.40
C ASP A 91 -11.65 -8.66 -16.90
N TYR A 92 -11.53 -7.63 -16.06
CA TYR A 92 -12.00 -6.26 -16.35
C TYR A 92 -10.93 -5.18 -16.10
N GLY A 93 -9.68 -5.58 -15.92
CA GLY A 93 -8.59 -4.64 -15.64
C GLY A 93 -7.51 -5.26 -14.76
N ALA A 94 -7.04 -4.52 -13.75
CA ALA A 94 -6.07 -5.03 -12.79
C ALA A 94 -6.42 -4.64 -11.35
N ASP A 95 -6.07 -5.53 -10.41
CA ASP A 95 -6.07 -5.27 -8.97
C ASP A 95 -4.64 -5.05 -8.50
N ILE A 96 -4.35 -3.83 -8.08
CA ILE A 96 -3.06 -3.44 -7.52
C ILE A 96 -3.12 -3.70 -6.03
N TYR A 97 -2.41 -4.72 -5.58
CA TYR A 97 -2.39 -5.10 -4.17
C TYR A 97 -1.28 -4.42 -3.37
N GLU A 98 -0.22 -3.93 -4.03
CA GLU A 98 0.78 -3.07 -3.43
C GLU A 98 1.08 -1.87 -4.35
N LEU A 99 1.01 -0.66 -3.81
CA LEU A 99 1.32 0.60 -4.50
C LEU A 99 2.11 1.49 -3.56
N ALA A 100 3.33 1.86 -3.95
CA ALA A 100 4.17 2.75 -3.17
C ALA A 100 4.86 3.78 -4.05
N GLY A 101 5.07 4.96 -3.49
CA GLY A 101 5.75 6.08 -4.15
C GLY A 101 5.11 7.42 -3.80
N ALA A 102 5.87 8.50 -4.00
CA ALA A 102 5.40 9.85 -3.70
C ALA A 102 4.46 10.42 -4.77
N ASP A 103 4.59 9.96 -6.02
CA ASP A 103 3.77 10.39 -7.17
C ASP A 103 3.38 9.16 -7.99
N THR A 104 2.17 8.68 -7.77
CA THR A 104 1.63 7.47 -8.40
C THR A 104 0.79 7.75 -9.66
N ALA A 105 0.55 9.02 -9.99
CA ALA A 105 -0.40 9.39 -11.05
C ALA A 105 0.03 8.88 -12.43
N GLY A 106 1.28 9.09 -12.80
CA GLY A 106 1.83 8.65 -14.09
C GLY A 106 1.81 7.13 -14.24
N LEU A 107 2.23 6.41 -13.20
CA LEU A 107 2.20 4.95 -13.16
C LEU A 107 0.77 4.42 -13.32
N LEU A 108 -0.17 4.91 -12.50
CA LEU A 108 -1.58 4.49 -12.57
C LEU A 108 -2.21 4.79 -13.93
N SER A 109 -1.87 5.94 -14.54
CA SER A 109 -2.34 6.29 -15.88
C SER A 109 -1.88 5.28 -16.93
N SER A 110 -0.60 4.89 -16.90
CA SER A 110 -0.04 3.91 -17.84
C SER A 110 -0.59 2.51 -17.61
N LEU A 111 -0.74 2.10 -16.35
CA LEU A 111 -1.35 0.80 -16.03
C LEU A 111 -2.82 0.75 -16.47
N ALA A 112 -3.56 1.86 -16.38
CA ALA A 112 -4.93 1.93 -16.87
C ALA A 112 -5.01 1.86 -18.41
N GLU A 113 -4.02 2.38 -19.13
CA GLU A 113 -3.92 2.21 -20.59
C GLU A 113 -3.62 0.76 -20.99
N GLU A 114 -2.76 0.08 -20.23
CA GLU A 114 -2.33 -1.29 -20.51
C GLU A 114 -3.39 -2.33 -20.12
N PHE A 115 -3.94 -2.21 -18.92
CA PHE A 115 -4.80 -3.24 -18.32
C PHE A 115 -6.30 -2.87 -18.29
N GLY A 116 -6.66 -1.61 -18.50
CA GLY A 116 -8.04 -1.15 -18.37
C GLY A 116 -8.35 -0.58 -16.98
N ALA A 117 -9.51 -0.90 -16.40
CA ALA A 117 -9.89 -0.37 -15.10
C ALA A 117 -8.98 -0.91 -13.98
N LEU A 118 -8.58 -0.03 -13.07
CA LEU A 118 -7.73 -0.40 -11.94
C LEU A 118 -8.52 -0.35 -10.63
N THR A 119 -8.26 -1.32 -9.76
CA THR A 119 -8.58 -1.27 -8.34
C THR A 119 -7.27 -1.14 -7.58
N PHE A 120 -7.19 -0.22 -6.63
CA PHE A 120 -6.00 -0.02 -5.80
C PHE A 120 -6.35 0.54 -4.43
N ARG A 121 -5.39 0.48 -3.52
CA ARG A 121 -5.56 0.90 -2.14
C ARG A 121 -4.52 1.94 -1.78
N LEU A 122 -4.95 2.96 -1.05
CA LEU A 122 -4.07 3.99 -0.49
C LEU A 122 -4.29 4.06 1.02
N PRO A 123 -3.29 4.50 1.79
CA PRO A 123 -3.48 4.81 3.20
C PRO A 123 -4.70 5.72 3.39
N ARG A 124 -5.45 5.50 4.46
CA ARG A 124 -6.65 6.29 4.79
C ARG A 124 -6.38 7.79 4.65
N ASP A 125 -7.37 8.51 4.16
CA ASP A 125 -7.32 9.97 3.93
C ASP A 125 -6.30 10.43 2.87
N THR A 126 -5.70 9.49 2.12
CA THR A 126 -4.88 9.83 0.96
C THR A 126 -5.78 10.01 -0.26
N ILE A 127 -5.80 11.23 -0.80
CA ILE A 127 -6.60 11.55 -1.99
C ILE A 127 -5.73 11.27 -3.23
N PRO A 128 -6.16 10.38 -4.15
CA PRO A 128 -5.42 10.16 -5.38
C PRO A 128 -5.46 11.40 -6.28
N SER A 129 -4.37 11.66 -6.98
CA SER A 129 -4.25 12.78 -7.93
C SER A 129 -5.06 12.57 -9.23
N LEU A 130 -5.68 11.40 -9.38
CA LEU A 130 -6.48 10.98 -10.54
C LEU A 130 -7.96 10.92 -10.17
N PRO A 131 -8.87 10.96 -11.15
CA PRO A 131 -10.32 10.90 -10.92
C PRO A 131 -10.81 9.50 -10.55
N ALA A 132 -10.15 8.90 -9.55
CA ALA A 132 -10.53 7.60 -9.01
C ALA A 132 -11.70 7.75 -8.03
N MET A 133 -12.62 6.81 -8.07
CA MET A 133 -13.77 6.76 -7.19
C MET A 133 -13.44 5.90 -5.96
N ARG A 134 -13.60 6.46 -4.76
CA ARG A 134 -13.52 5.68 -3.51
C ARG A 134 -14.68 4.69 -3.47
N THR A 135 -14.37 3.40 -3.34
CA THR A 135 -15.34 2.31 -3.33
C THR A 135 -15.56 1.73 -1.95
N GLY A 136 -14.58 1.89 -1.06
CA GLY A 136 -14.66 1.32 0.27
C GLY A 136 -13.53 1.75 1.17
N GLU A 137 -13.53 1.17 2.35
CA GLU A 137 -12.47 1.25 3.34
C GLU A 137 -12.16 -0.15 3.84
N ILE A 138 -10.90 -0.49 3.93
CA ILE A 138 -10.43 -1.81 4.36
C ILE A 138 -9.53 -1.65 5.56
N MET A 139 -9.77 -2.43 6.62
CA MET A 139 -8.79 -2.62 7.66
C MET A 139 -7.68 -3.51 7.11
N PHE A 140 -6.49 -2.94 6.98
CA PHE A 140 -5.39 -3.63 6.33
C PHE A 140 -4.61 -4.52 7.30
N SER A 141 -4.38 -4.05 8.52
CA SER A 141 -3.68 -4.83 9.54
C SER A 141 -4.17 -4.56 10.96
N MET A 142 -3.79 -5.47 11.85
CA MET A 142 -3.95 -5.35 13.29
C MET A 142 -2.59 -5.50 13.96
N ILE A 143 -2.37 -4.79 15.07
CA ILE A 143 -1.17 -4.96 15.91
C ILE A 143 -1.54 -5.47 17.29
N CYS A 144 -0.61 -6.22 17.89
CA CYS A 144 -0.64 -6.56 19.31
C CYS A 144 0.61 -5.97 19.97
N PRO A 145 0.51 -4.87 20.71
CA PRO A 145 1.65 -4.26 21.37
C PRO A 145 2.19 -5.18 22.46
N LEU A 146 3.41 -5.71 22.27
CA LEU A 146 4.08 -6.53 23.28
C LEU A 146 4.67 -5.70 24.42
N ASN A 147 4.96 -4.42 24.17
CA ASN A 147 5.39 -3.44 25.15
C ASN A 147 4.79 -2.08 24.77
N GLU A 148 3.65 -1.78 25.36
CA GLU A 148 2.89 -0.57 25.09
C GLU A 148 3.67 0.70 25.47
N ASP A 149 4.35 0.69 26.62
CA ASP A 149 5.10 1.86 27.10
C ASP A 149 6.19 2.28 26.11
N ILE A 150 6.96 1.32 25.59
CA ILE A 150 8.01 1.59 24.58
C ILE A 150 7.40 2.09 23.29
N LEU A 151 6.29 1.49 22.85
CA LEU A 151 5.61 1.90 21.62
C LEU A 151 5.14 3.35 21.71
N LEU A 152 4.47 3.70 22.80
CA LEU A 152 3.94 5.06 23.04
C LEU A 152 5.07 6.09 23.22
N GLU A 153 6.14 5.75 23.95
CA GLU A 153 7.31 6.61 24.11
C GLU A 153 7.96 6.94 22.78
N ASN A 154 8.15 5.95 21.90
CA ASN A 154 8.78 6.14 20.59
C ASN A 154 7.91 6.89 19.57
N THR A 155 6.59 6.81 19.72
CA THR A 155 5.65 7.46 18.79
C THR A 155 5.12 8.80 19.32
N GLY A 156 5.21 9.03 20.62
CA GLY A 156 4.66 10.22 21.30
C GLY A 156 3.15 10.18 21.53
N ALA A 157 2.48 9.08 21.17
CA ALA A 157 1.07 8.88 21.43
C ALA A 157 0.80 8.65 22.93
N GLN A 158 -0.41 8.99 23.39
CA GLN A 158 -0.80 8.79 24.80
C GLN A 158 -1.41 7.41 25.03
N THR A 159 -2.06 6.88 23.99
CA THR A 159 -2.69 5.54 23.99
C THR A 159 -2.47 4.83 22.68
N THR A 160 -2.64 3.52 22.65
CA THR A 160 -2.57 2.72 21.44
C THR A 160 -3.72 3.00 20.48
N GLU A 161 -4.90 3.39 21.01
CA GLU A 161 -6.04 3.81 20.21
C GLU A 161 -5.76 5.12 19.47
N GLU A 162 -5.12 6.10 20.15
CA GLU A 162 -4.69 7.35 19.50
C GLU A 162 -3.67 7.08 18.40
N LEU A 163 -2.69 6.18 18.64
CA LEU A 163 -1.75 5.76 17.61
C LEU A 163 -2.47 5.13 16.42
N ALA A 164 -3.40 4.23 16.66
CA ALA A 164 -4.18 3.55 15.64
C ALA A 164 -5.14 4.49 14.88
N SER A 165 -5.56 5.60 15.48
CA SER A 165 -6.42 6.61 14.84
C SER A 165 -5.69 7.42 13.77
N GLY A 166 -4.34 7.42 13.77
CA GLY A 166 -3.52 8.22 12.88
C GLY A 166 -3.32 9.68 13.30
N GLU A 167 -3.74 10.06 14.51
CA GLU A 167 -3.58 11.43 15.01
C GLU A 167 -2.10 11.82 15.24
N TYR A 168 -1.25 10.84 15.50
CA TYR A 168 0.19 11.03 15.73
C TYR A 168 1.08 10.77 14.53
N GLY A 169 0.50 10.57 13.36
CA GLY A 169 1.24 10.36 12.12
C GLY A 169 0.45 9.52 11.13
N ARG A 170 0.99 9.40 9.94
CA ARG A 170 0.40 8.55 8.92
C ARG A 170 0.70 7.09 9.25
N VAL A 171 -0.35 6.33 9.53
CA VAL A 171 -0.24 4.89 9.76
C VAL A 171 -0.48 4.16 8.45
N CYS A 172 0.45 3.32 8.08
CA CYS A 172 0.34 2.48 6.89
C CYS A 172 1.08 1.17 7.11
N THR A 173 0.64 0.11 6.45
CA THR A 173 1.41 -1.09 6.21
C THR A 173 1.06 -1.61 4.82
N LEU A 174 2.03 -2.15 4.11
CA LEU A 174 1.83 -2.84 2.84
C LEU A 174 1.97 -4.36 2.99
N GLU A 175 2.15 -4.83 4.22
CA GLU A 175 2.28 -6.26 4.50
C GLU A 175 0.90 -6.94 4.52
N PHE A 176 0.77 -8.00 3.75
CA PHE A 176 -0.35 -8.91 3.83
C PHE A 176 -0.06 -9.95 4.94
N CYS A 177 -0.95 -10.04 5.94
CA CYS A 177 -0.92 -11.10 6.94
C CYS A 177 -1.85 -12.23 6.52
#